data_507801b55959b15e60f7dfe13a09304e
#
_entry.id   507801b55959b15e60f7dfe13a09304e
#
_cell.length_a   1.000
_cell.length_b   1.000
_cell.length_c   1.000
_cell.angle_alpha   90.00
_cell.angle_beta   90.00
_cell.angle_gamma   90.00
#
_symmetry.space_group_name_H-M   'P 1'
#
loop_
_entity.id
_entity.type
_entity.pdbx_description
1 polymer ?
#
loop_
_entity_poly.entity_id
_entity_poly.type
_entity_poly.pdbx_seq_one_letter_code
_entity_poly.pdbx_strand_id
1 'polypeptide(L)'
;MPRWGWAAGLVGVAAMVPLAALDAQREALAVASEASTAPVRVVIAQTGAARVVREEEAERDIVWRASTALGTPNAGALVNSVVLPSAGAGFYTYDPAENVTPNKEWRRHGTDMLVRQVLAVGRWWAVTHPDEARLGVGDLSLPEGGLFAGPGVGHQSHQNGLDVDFRLPRTDRVEGIANPANYDRKLTQALTDRLIAQGATLVLIGPNLDITGPPGVVVRWPNHDDHLHVRFPDSDGRNEAGEARRGFPRPTRR
;
A
#
# COMPACT_ATOMS: atom_id res chain seq x y z
N MET A 1 -23.29 53.44 -55.25
CA MET A 1 -22.23 53.71 -54.28
C MET A 1 -21.64 52.40 -53.91
N PRO A 2 -20.42 52.05 -54.29
CA PRO A 2 -19.80 50.79 -54.01
C PRO A 2 -18.88 50.91 -52.74
N ARG A 3 -19.00 49.91 -51.86
CA ARG A 3 -18.12 49.72 -50.66
C ARG A 3 -16.96 48.79 -51.03
N TRP A 4 -15.75 49.24 -50.88
CA TRP A 4 -14.53 48.50 -51.04
C TRP A 4 -14.19 47.75 -49.74
N GLY A 5 -14.05 46.41 -49.80
CA GLY A 5 -13.52 45.59 -48.70
C GLY A 5 -12.03 45.31 -48.90
N TRP A 6 -11.25 45.57 -47.89
CA TRP A 6 -9.81 45.23 -47.86
C TRP A 6 -9.62 43.83 -47.32
N ALA A 7 -9.03 42.96 -48.11
CA ALA A 7 -8.54 41.66 -47.64
C ALA A 7 -7.09 41.82 -47.15
N ALA A 8 -6.86 41.56 -45.87
CA ALA A 8 -5.52 41.49 -45.28
C ALA A 8 -4.92 40.08 -45.47
N GLY A 9 -3.91 39.98 -46.32
CA GLY A 9 -3.14 38.75 -46.47
C GLY A 9 -2.17 38.56 -45.32
N LEU A 10 -2.27 37.43 -44.64
CA LEU A 10 -1.27 36.96 -43.66
C LEU A 10 -0.07 36.37 -44.43
N VAL A 11 1.07 37.04 -44.38
CA VAL A 11 2.34 36.51 -44.84
C VAL A 11 2.95 35.70 -43.67
N GLY A 12 2.94 34.38 -43.81
CA GLY A 12 3.63 33.49 -42.89
C GLY A 12 5.13 33.58 -43.14
N VAL A 13 5.88 34.07 -42.13
CA VAL A 13 7.33 34.04 -42.12
C VAL A 13 7.74 32.66 -41.61
N ALA A 14 8.17 31.76 -42.48
CA ALA A 14 8.82 30.52 -42.10
C ALA A 14 10.24 30.86 -41.63
N ALA A 15 10.46 30.70 -40.32
CA ALA A 15 11.81 30.82 -39.76
C ALA A 15 12.66 29.62 -40.22
N MET A 16 13.60 29.84 -41.13
CA MET A 16 14.61 28.85 -41.49
C MET A 16 15.60 28.70 -40.33
N VAL A 17 15.61 27.55 -39.68
CA VAL A 17 16.67 27.20 -38.72
C VAL A 17 17.95 26.92 -39.50
N PRO A 18 19.07 27.55 -39.20
CA PRO A 18 20.30 27.33 -39.94
C PRO A 18 20.83 25.89 -39.72
N LEU A 19 21.30 25.24 -40.80
CA LEU A 19 21.79 23.87 -40.81
C LEU A 19 22.85 23.60 -39.72
N ALA A 20 23.68 24.60 -39.40
CA ALA A 20 24.70 24.53 -38.36
C ALA A 20 24.13 24.26 -36.95
N ALA A 21 22.88 24.61 -36.67
CA ALA A 21 22.23 24.34 -35.38
C ALA A 21 21.79 22.87 -35.24
N LEU A 22 21.51 22.23 -36.36
CA LEU A 22 21.14 20.79 -36.39
C LEU A 22 22.35 19.88 -36.22
N ASP A 23 23.51 20.26 -36.72
CA ASP A 23 24.76 19.51 -36.57
C ASP A 23 25.31 19.59 -35.13
N ALA A 24 25.21 20.76 -34.49
CA ALA A 24 25.59 20.92 -33.09
C ALA A 24 24.71 20.10 -32.14
N GLN A 25 23.43 19.94 -32.46
CA GLN A 25 22.53 19.06 -31.68
C GLN A 25 22.81 17.57 -31.91
N ARG A 26 23.25 17.18 -33.10
CA ARG A 26 23.64 15.79 -33.39
C ARG A 26 24.97 15.42 -32.71
N GLU A 27 25.95 16.30 -32.67
CA GLU A 27 27.19 16.07 -31.94
C GLU A 27 26.97 16.01 -30.41
N ALA A 28 26.11 16.86 -29.85
CA ALA A 28 25.76 16.81 -28.44
C ALA A 28 25.06 15.51 -28.06
N LEU A 29 24.23 14.95 -28.94
CA LEU A 29 23.57 13.65 -28.74
C LEU A 29 24.55 12.47 -28.91
N ALA A 30 25.56 12.57 -29.78
CA ALA A 30 26.56 11.51 -29.97
C ALA A 30 27.56 11.45 -28.80
N VAL A 31 28.00 12.59 -28.26
CA VAL A 31 28.88 12.64 -27.09
C VAL A 31 28.19 12.15 -25.80
N ALA A 32 26.88 12.30 -25.69
CA ALA A 32 26.11 11.77 -24.58
C ALA A 32 25.94 10.24 -24.64
N SER A 33 26.19 9.61 -25.79
CA SER A 33 26.06 8.17 -26.00
C SER A 33 27.28 7.35 -25.59
N GLU A 34 28.46 7.95 -25.47
CA GLU A 34 29.71 7.21 -25.19
C GLU A 34 30.21 7.27 -23.73
N ALA A 35 29.58 8.03 -22.87
CA ALA A 35 29.98 8.18 -21.47
C ALA A 35 28.94 7.73 -20.50
N SER A 36 28.63 6.45 -20.39
CA SER A 36 28.25 5.77 -19.15
C SER A 36 27.75 4.35 -19.42
N THR A 37 28.54 3.36 -19.08
CA THR A 37 28.08 1.95 -18.91
C THR A 37 27.39 1.69 -17.56
N ALA A 38 27.07 2.73 -16.79
CA ALA A 38 26.20 2.63 -15.65
C ALA A 38 24.74 2.75 -16.12
N PRO A 39 23.81 1.92 -15.61
CA PRO A 39 22.41 2.06 -15.97
C PRO A 39 21.93 3.45 -15.52
N VAL A 40 21.68 4.32 -16.47
CA VAL A 40 21.00 5.60 -16.23
C VAL A 40 19.63 5.23 -15.66
N ARG A 41 19.46 5.38 -14.36
CA ARG A 41 18.14 5.43 -13.77
C ARG A 41 17.46 6.69 -14.27
N VAL A 42 16.77 6.54 -15.40
CA VAL A 42 15.82 7.56 -15.84
C VAL A 42 14.73 7.56 -14.80
N VAL A 43 14.80 8.48 -13.84
CA VAL A 43 13.67 8.82 -12.97
C VAL A 43 12.69 9.58 -13.85
N ILE A 44 11.94 8.85 -14.67
CA ILE A 44 10.75 9.39 -15.29
C ILE A 44 9.80 9.64 -14.11
N ALA A 45 9.46 10.89 -13.85
CA ALA A 45 8.32 11.22 -13.02
C ALA A 45 7.12 10.47 -13.62
N GLN A 46 6.77 9.32 -13.02
CA GLN A 46 5.72 8.47 -13.56
C GLN A 46 4.41 9.22 -13.36
N THR A 47 3.75 9.59 -14.46
CA THR A 47 2.38 10.06 -14.38
C THR A 47 1.55 9.01 -13.64
N GLY A 48 0.58 9.41 -12.84
CA GLY A 48 -0.22 8.50 -12.00
C GLY A 48 -0.73 7.27 -12.76
N ALA A 49 -1.11 7.42 -14.04
CA ALA A 49 -1.55 6.33 -14.91
C ALA A 49 -0.46 5.28 -15.19
N ALA A 50 0.79 5.66 -15.48
CA ALA A 50 1.87 4.71 -15.73
C ALA A 50 2.27 3.95 -14.46
N ARG A 51 2.11 4.57 -13.29
CA ARG A 51 2.31 3.95 -11.99
C ARG A 51 1.25 2.88 -11.71
N VAL A 52 -0.04 3.18 -11.91
CA VAL A 52 -1.15 2.25 -11.73
C VAL A 52 -0.97 1.00 -12.61
N VAL A 53 -0.58 1.16 -13.88
CA VAL A 53 -0.37 0.01 -14.80
C VAL A 53 0.74 -0.93 -14.29
N ARG A 54 1.86 -0.40 -13.78
CA ARG A 54 2.95 -1.25 -13.23
C ARG A 54 2.57 -1.95 -11.94
N GLU A 55 1.77 -1.28 -11.13
CA GLU A 55 1.27 -1.84 -9.87
C GLU A 55 0.26 -2.96 -10.14
N GLU A 56 -0.58 -2.84 -11.15
CA GLU A 56 -1.46 -3.91 -11.61
C GLU A 56 -0.68 -5.10 -12.24
N GLU A 57 0.45 -4.84 -12.91
CA GLU A 57 1.32 -5.89 -13.41
C GLU A 57 1.92 -6.72 -12.28
N ALA A 58 2.38 -6.09 -11.20
CA ALA A 58 2.89 -6.79 -10.03
C ALA A 58 1.83 -7.70 -9.36
N GLU A 59 0.56 -7.34 -9.45
CA GLU A 59 -0.54 -8.17 -8.93
C GLU A 59 -0.79 -9.42 -9.80
N ARG A 60 -0.43 -9.42 -11.10
CA ARG A 60 -0.56 -10.57 -12.00
C ARG A 60 0.43 -11.69 -11.70
N ASP A 61 1.56 -11.34 -11.10
CA ASP A 61 2.63 -12.31 -10.77
C ASP A 61 2.37 -13.02 -9.43
N ILE A 62 1.27 -12.71 -8.74
CA ILE A 62 0.93 -13.39 -7.48
C ILE A 62 0.62 -14.85 -7.72
N VAL A 63 1.39 -15.73 -7.08
CA VAL A 63 1.11 -17.16 -7.06
C VAL A 63 0.01 -17.44 -6.03
N TRP A 64 -1.22 -17.46 -6.49
CA TRP A 64 -2.38 -17.75 -5.65
C TRP A 64 -2.42 -19.20 -5.23
N ARG A 65 -2.69 -19.44 -3.96
CA ARG A 65 -2.83 -20.77 -3.35
C ARG A 65 -4.05 -20.74 -2.41
N ALA A 66 -4.73 -21.86 -2.27
CA ALA A 66 -5.72 -22.01 -1.20
C ALA A 66 -4.97 -22.09 0.13
N SER A 67 -5.02 -21.04 0.89
CA SER A 67 -4.29 -20.93 2.16
C SER A 67 -5.17 -21.35 3.33
N THR A 68 -4.54 -21.81 4.40
CA THR A 68 -5.23 -22.18 5.64
C THR A 68 -4.52 -21.55 6.84
N ALA A 69 -5.27 -20.80 7.62
CA ALA A 69 -4.84 -20.29 8.91
C ALA A 69 -5.09 -21.35 10.00
N LEU A 70 -4.05 -21.80 10.69
CA LEU A 70 -4.13 -22.75 11.78
C LEU A 70 -4.07 -22.04 13.14
N GLY A 71 -4.81 -22.54 14.11
CA GLY A 71 -4.74 -22.04 15.48
C GLY A 71 -5.27 -20.60 15.62
N THR A 72 -4.57 -19.79 16.41
CA THR A 72 -4.94 -18.40 16.68
C THR A 72 -3.85 -17.45 16.17
N PRO A 73 -4.16 -16.16 15.95
CA PRO A 73 -3.13 -15.20 15.57
C PRO A 73 -1.93 -15.07 16.53
N ASN A 74 -2.10 -15.48 17.78
CA ASN A 74 -1.06 -15.44 18.81
C ASN A 74 -0.42 -16.81 19.12
N ALA A 75 -0.95 -17.90 18.53
CA ALA A 75 -0.45 -19.25 18.67
C ALA A 75 -0.92 -20.05 17.45
N GLY A 76 -0.33 -19.79 16.31
CA GLY A 76 -0.81 -20.35 15.05
C GLY A 76 0.29 -20.63 14.05
N ALA A 77 -0.15 -21.14 12.90
CA ALA A 77 0.66 -21.42 11.73
C ALA A 77 -0.12 -21.08 10.46
N LEU A 78 0.57 -21.07 9.32
CA LEU A 78 0.02 -20.72 8.03
C LEU A 78 0.42 -21.79 7.01
N VAL A 79 -0.55 -22.36 6.30
CA VAL A 79 -0.31 -23.36 5.26
C VAL A 79 -0.61 -22.75 3.90
N ASN A 80 0.24 -23.04 2.90
CA ASN A 80 0.11 -22.53 1.54
C ASN A 80 -0.01 -20.99 1.48
N SER A 81 0.84 -20.30 2.19
CA SER A 81 0.82 -18.84 2.24
C SER A 81 0.97 -18.20 0.86
N VAL A 82 0.38 -17.01 0.71
CA VAL A 82 0.51 -16.14 -0.46
C VAL A 82 1.38 -14.94 -0.09
N VAL A 83 2.31 -14.58 -0.97
CA VAL A 83 3.19 -13.42 -0.78
C VAL A 83 2.47 -12.17 -1.30
N LEU A 84 2.36 -11.14 -0.47
CA LEU A 84 1.96 -9.81 -0.91
C LEU A 84 3.08 -9.20 -1.77
N PRO A 85 2.81 -8.65 -2.96
CA PRO A 85 3.81 -7.91 -3.73
C PRO A 85 4.45 -6.78 -2.89
N SER A 86 5.66 -6.38 -3.25
CA SER A 86 6.38 -5.30 -2.56
C SER A 86 5.70 -3.94 -2.69
N ALA A 87 4.89 -3.76 -3.73
CA ALA A 87 4.02 -2.62 -3.94
C ALA A 87 2.86 -3.03 -4.85
N GLY A 88 1.80 -2.24 -4.86
CA GLY A 88 0.63 -2.42 -5.71
C GLY A 88 -0.17 -1.13 -5.83
N ALA A 89 -1.35 -1.21 -6.44
CA ALA A 89 -2.22 -0.05 -6.59
C ALA A 89 -2.51 0.59 -5.22
N GLY A 90 -2.00 1.80 -5.01
CA GLY A 90 -2.24 2.61 -3.82
C GLY A 90 -1.51 2.18 -2.55
N PHE A 91 -0.60 1.20 -2.61
CA PHE A 91 0.21 0.83 -1.46
C PHE A 91 1.69 0.57 -1.80
N TYR A 92 2.52 0.63 -0.80
CA TYR A 92 3.91 0.16 -0.78
C TYR A 92 4.12 -0.65 0.50
N THR A 93 5.14 -1.52 0.53
CA THR A 93 5.48 -2.25 1.76
C THR A 93 6.70 -1.66 2.45
N TYR A 94 6.77 -1.77 3.76
CA TYR A 94 7.89 -1.29 4.56
C TYR A 94 8.28 -2.29 5.65
N ASP A 95 9.58 -2.37 5.95
CA ASP A 95 10.10 -3.12 7.09
C ASP A 95 10.07 -2.22 8.33
N PRO A 96 9.24 -2.52 9.34
CA PRO A 96 9.14 -1.69 10.54
C PRO A 96 10.39 -1.76 11.42
N ALA A 97 11.14 -2.86 11.39
CA ALA A 97 12.33 -3.04 12.22
C ALA A 97 13.53 -2.22 11.69
N GLU A 98 13.71 -2.16 10.38
CA GLU A 98 14.79 -1.42 9.73
C GLU A 98 14.34 -0.06 9.18
N ASN A 99 13.04 0.22 9.19
CA ASN A 99 12.42 1.42 8.63
C ASN A 99 12.85 1.69 7.17
N VAL A 100 12.84 0.64 6.35
CA VAL A 100 13.17 0.70 4.91
C VAL A 100 12.02 0.20 4.06
N THR A 101 12.03 0.53 2.79
CA THR A 101 11.12 0.02 1.76
C THR A 101 11.90 -0.65 0.64
N PRO A 102 11.39 -1.74 0.08
CA PRO A 102 10.21 -2.50 0.48
C PRO A 102 10.46 -3.35 1.73
N ASN A 103 9.38 -3.89 2.34
CA ASN A 103 9.48 -4.91 3.37
C ASN A 103 10.11 -6.20 2.80
N LYS A 104 10.77 -6.95 3.64
CA LYS A 104 11.36 -8.25 3.29
C LYS A 104 10.27 -9.24 2.87
N GLU A 105 10.55 -10.08 1.89
CA GLU A 105 9.56 -11.02 1.36
C GLU A 105 9.01 -11.94 2.46
N TRP A 106 9.88 -12.50 3.29
CA TRP A 106 9.50 -13.41 4.37
C TRP A 106 8.60 -12.80 5.46
N ARG A 107 8.38 -11.48 5.45
CA ARG A 107 7.45 -10.74 6.33
C ARG A 107 6.12 -10.40 5.67
N ARG A 108 5.95 -10.75 4.38
CA ARG A 108 4.82 -10.36 3.55
C ARG A 108 3.90 -11.54 3.21
N HIS A 109 3.94 -12.62 3.98
CA HIS A 109 3.11 -13.80 3.80
C HIS A 109 1.77 -13.65 4.52
N GLY A 110 0.70 -14.09 3.87
CA GLY A 110 -0.64 -14.09 4.46
C GLY A 110 -1.50 -15.20 3.88
N THR A 111 -2.69 -15.36 4.40
CA THR A 111 -3.71 -16.14 3.68
C THR A 111 -4.03 -15.46 2.36
N ASP A 112 -4.51 -16.22 1.37
CA ASP A 112 -4.97 -15.65 0.11
C ASP A 112 -6.10 -14.64 0.32
N MET A 113 -6.96 -14.86 1.32
CA MET A 113 -7.99 -13.91 1.72
C MET A 113 -7.37 -12.61 2.24
N LEU A 114 -6.40 -12.68 3.17
CA LEU A 114 -5.74 -11.47 3.71
C LEU A 114 -5.08 -10.66 2.59
N VAL A 115 -4.33 -11.32 1.70
CA VAL A 115 -3.67 -10.65 0.58
C VAL A 115 -4.68 -9.96 -0.32
N ARG A 116 -5.82 -10.61 -0.64
CA ARG A 116 -6.91 -10.00 -1.41
C ARG A 116 -7.51 -8.78 -0.71
N GLN A 117 -7.66 -8.80 0.62
CA GLN A 117 -8.13 -7.65 1.39
C GLN A 117 -7.16 -6.47 1.29
N VAL A 118 -5.85 -6.70 1.45
CA VAL A 118 -4.84 -5.65 1.32
C VAL A 118 -4.86 -5.03 -0.08
N LEU A 119 -4.90 -5.85 -1.13
CA LEU A 119 -5.00 -5.38 -2.53
C LEU A 119 -6.28 -4.55 -2.75
N ALA A 120 -7.41 -4.97 -2.19
CA ALA A 120 -8.67 -4.25 -2.31
C ALA A 120 -8.66 -2.90 -1.58
N VAL A 121 -8.00 -2.83 -0.40
CA VAL A 121 -7.78 -1.56 0.33
C VAL A 121 -6.89 -0.64 -0.47
N GLY A 122 -5.78 -1.15 -1.02
CA GLY A 122 -4.87 -0.36 -1.84
C GLY A 122 -5.56 0.24 -3.08
N ARG A 123 -6.30 -0.58 -3.84
CA ARG A 123 -7.07 -0.10 -5.00
C ARG A 123 -8.12 0.94 -4.61
N TRP A 124 -8.85 0.72 -3.52
CA TRP A 124 -9.79 1.72 -3.01
C TRP A 124 -9.06 3.03 -2.70
N TRP A 125 -7.92 2.98 -2.02
CA TRP A 125 -7.13 4.16 -1.68
C TRP A 125 -6.67 4.92 -2.92
N ALA A 126 -6.11 4.22 -3.91
CA ALA A 126 -5.66 4.82 -5.16
C ALA A 126 -6.78 5.58 -5.91
N VAL A 127 -8.01 5.06 -5.85
CA VAL A 127 -9.18 5.65 -6.54
C VAL A 127 -9.77 6.81 -5.75
N THR A 128 -9.87 6.67 -4.42
CA THR A 128 -10.56 7.67 -3.59
C THR A 128 -9.65 8.78 -3.05
N HIS A 129 -8.34 8.53 -3.04
CA HIS A 129 -7.33 9.45 -2.53
C HIS A 129 -6.13 9.58 -3.49
N PRO A 130 -6.38 9.96 -4.78
CA PRO A 130 -5.33 9.93 -5.82
C PRO A 130 -4.19 10.91 -5.58
N ASP A 131 -4.43 11.97 -4.82
CA ASP A 131 -3.46 13.02 -4.51
C ASP A 131 -2.71 12.77 -3.18
N GLU A 132 -3.04 11.68 -2.48
CA GLU A 132 -2.40 11.34 -1.22
C GLU A 132 -1.21 10.36 -1.43
N ALA A 133 -0.33 10.29 -0.44
CA ALA A 133 0.71 9.26 -0.40
C ALA A 133 0.07 7.87 -0.40
N ARG A 134 0.79 6.88 -0.95
CA ARG A 134 0.36 5.48 -0.88
C ARG A 134 0.28 5.00 0.57
N LEU A 135 -0.58 4.04 0.82
CA LEU A 135 -0.63 3.35 2.11
C LEU A 135 0.65 2.53 2.34
N GLY A 136 1.27 2.70 3.49
CA GLY A 136 2.36 1.83 3.92
C GLY A 136 1.78 0.55 4.52
N VAL A 137 2.17 -0.61 3.97
CA VAL A 137 1.82 -1.93 4.50
C VAL A 137 3.04 -2.53 5.16
N GLY A 138 2.94 -2.84 6.44
CA GLY A 138 4.01 -3.42 7.24
C GLY A 138 4.02 -4.94 7.19
N ASP A 139 4.07 -5.55 8.37
CA ASP A 139 4.13 -6.98 8.50
C ASP A 139 2.78 -7.66 8.28
N LEU A 140 2.83 -8.83 7.65
CA LEU A 140 1.74 -9.79 7.62
C LEU A 140 2.11 -10.98 8.52
N SER A 141 2.75 -12.01 7.94
CA SER A 141 3.15 -13.21 8.65
C SER A 141 4.45 -13.78 8.04
N LEU A 142 5.00 -14.79 8.69
CA LEU A 142 6.07 -15.61 8.15
C LEU A 142 5.53 -16.60 7.09
N PRO A 143 6.38 -17.21 6.25
CA PRO A 143 5.96 -18.16 5.20
C PRO A 143 5.08 -19.30 5.72
N GLU A 144 5.39 -19.84 6.88
CA GLU A 144 4.65 -20.92 7.54
C GLU A 144 3.91 -20.45 8.79
N GLY A 145 3.83 -19.13 9.00
CA GLY A 145 3.32 -18.56 10.23
C GLY A 145 4.26 -18.74 11.39
N GLY A 146 3.70 -18.83 12.61
CA GLY A 146 4.47 -18.94 13.84
C GLY A 146 5.01 -17.61 14.35
N LEU A 147 5.74 -17.68 15.45
CA LEU A 147 6.20 -16.50 16.17
C LEU A 147 7.27 -15.73 15.39
N PHE A 148 7.06 -14.43 15.24
CA PHE A 148 8.12 -13.52 14.84
C PHE A 148 9.17 -13.45 15.95
N ALA A 149 10.27 -14.21 15.82
CA ALA A 149 11.35 -14.27 16.79
C ALA A 149 12.52 -13.38 16.37
N GLY A 150 13.11 -12.68 17.32
CA GLY A 150 14.34 -11.90 17.12
C GLY A 150 14.25 -10.46 17.66
N PRO A 151 15.39 -9.78 17.82
CA PRO A 151 15.44 -8.39 18.25
C PRO A 151 14.74 -7.47 17.27
N GLY A 152 13.84 -6.62 17.76
CA GLY A 152 13.11 -5.65 16.95
C GLY A 152 11.97 -6.22 16.11
N VAL A 153 11.62 -7.50 16.28
CA VAL A 153 10.58 -8.19 15.48
C VAL A 153 9.31 -8.48 16.30
N GLY A 154 9.20 -7.96 17.44
CA GLY A 154 8.32 -8.18 18.59
C GLY A 154 6.81 -8.31 18.39
N HIS A 155 6.33 -9.02 17.38
CA HIS A 155 4.90 -9.31 17.25
C HIS A 155 4.50 -10.53 18.07
N GLN A 156 3.54 -10.33 18.99
CA GLN A 156 2.89 -11.45 19.68
C GLN A 156 1.84 -12.15 18.81
N SER A 157 1.34 -11.47 17.80
CA SER A 157 0.37 -11.97 16.81
C SER A 157 1.01 -12.13 15.44
N HIS A 158 0.25 -12.07 14.36
CA HIS A 158 0.72 -12.33 12.98
C HIS A 158 1.11 -13.79 12.70
N GLN A 159 0.74 -14.74 13.57
CA GLN A 159 1.27 -16.10 13.50
C GLN A 159 0.50 -17.01 12.55
N ASN A 160 -0.67 -16.61 12.04
CA ASN A 160 -1.49 -17.46 11.17
C ASN A 160 -1.96 -16.79 9.88
N GLY A 161 -1.32 -15.66 9.50
CA GLY A 161 -1.58 -15.01 8.23
C GLY A 161 -2.91 -14.28 8.13
N LEU A 162 -3.50 -13.85 9.25
CA LEU A 162 -4.76 -13.11 9.29
C LEU A 162 -4.60 -11.65 9.75
N ASP A 163 -3.40 -11.27 10.18
CA ASP A 163 -3.08 -9.93 10.67
C ASP A 163 -2.22 -9.19 9.66
N VAL A 164 -2.40 -7.87 9.59
CA VAL A 164 -1.60 -6.94 8.77
C VAL A 164 -1.48 -5.60 9.47
N ASP A 165 -0.32 -4.96 9.35
CA ASP A 165 -0.08 -3.62 9.85
C ASP A 165 -0.16 -2.60 8.72
N PHE A 166 -0.85 -1.46 8.97
CA PHE A 166 -0.87 -0.30 8.08
C PHE A 166 -0.28 0.91 8.78
N ARG A 167 0.66 1.59 8.14
CA ARG A 167 1.11 2.91 8.60
C ARG A 167 -0.03 3.92 8.57
N LEU A 168 -0.01 4.85 9.52
CA LEU A 168 -0.94 5.97 9.53
C LEU A 168 -0.61 6.91 8.36
N PRO A 169 -1.60 7.37 7.57
CA PRO A 169 -1.42 8.47 6.64
C PRO A 169 -0.90 9.73 7.36
N ARG A 170 -0.07 10.52 6.67
CA ARG A 170 0.57 11.73 7.22
C ARG A 170 -0.05 12.99 6.64
N THR A 171 -0.06 14.05 7.44
CA THR A 171 -0.55 15.38 7.03
C THR A 171 0.30 16.05 5.95
N ASP A 172 1.58 15.68 5.84
CA ASP A 172 2.51 16.20 4.82
C ASP A 172 2.48 15.41 3.50
N ARG A 173 1.63 14.37 3.40
CA ARG A 173 1.46 13.51 2.23
C ARG A 173 2.73 12.80 1.78
N VAL A 174 3.62 12.50 2.70
CA VAL A 174 4.88 11.80 2.44
C VAL A 174 4.80 10.37 2.95
N GLU A 175 5.30 9.40 2.15
CA GLU A 175 5.45 8.02 2.60
C GLU A 175 6.44 7.96 3.78
N GLY A 176 6.11 7.19 4.80
CA GLY A 176 7.01 7.04 5.95
C GLY A 176 6.28 6.86 7.28
N ILE A 177 7.03 6.93 8.37
CA ILE A 177 6.49 6.77 9.72
C ILE A 177 5.69 8.01 10.11
N ALA A 178 4.48 7.78 10.60
CA ALA A 178 3.68 8.79 11.30
C ALA A 178 3.76 8.57 12.82
N ASN A 179 3.30 9.55 13.56
CA ASN A 179 3.14 9.53 15.02
C ASN A 179 1.97 10.43 15.40
N PRO A 180 1.55 10.51 16.68
CA PRO A 180 0.41 11.33 17.10
C PRO A 180 0.48 12.81 16.73
N ALA A 181 1.69 13.34 16.47
CA ALA A 181 1.85 14.75 16.13
C ALA A 181 1.67 15.07 14.64
N ASN A 182 1.85 14.07 13.75
CA ASN A 182 1.84 14.30 12.30
C ASN A 182 0.95 13.32 11.49
N TYR A 183 0.22 12.40 12.15
CA TYR A 183 -0.74 11.58 11.42
C TYR A 183 -1.94 12.41 10.94
N ASP A 184 -2.47 12.06 9.78
CA ASP A 184 -3.70 12.64 9.31
C ASP A 184 -4.89 11.89 9.93
N ARG A 185 -5.53 12.52 10.91
CA ARG A 185 -6.67 11.94 11.62
C ARG A 185 -7.82 11.58 10.69
N LYS A 186 -8.13 12.46 9.72
CA LYS A 186 -9.26 12.26 8.81
C LYS A 186 -9.02 11.08 7.87
N LEU A 187 -7.83 11.02 7.28
CA LEU A 187 -7.45 9.92 6.39
C LEU A 187 -7.30 8.61 7.16
N THR A 188 -6.77 8.64 8.39
CA THR A 188 -6.68 7.46 9.26
C THR A 188 -8.05 6.94 9.65
N GLN A 189 -9.01 7.82 9.95
CA GLN A 189 -10.39 7.43 10.22
C GLN A 189 -11.03 6.80 8.97
N ALA A 190 -10.87 7.41 7.80
CA ALA A 190 -11.40 6.87 6.54
C ALA A 190 -10.81 5.48 6.21
N LEU A 191 -9.51 5.28 6.46
CA LEU A 191 -8.87 3.96 6.33
C LEU A 191 -9.46 2.96 7.33
N THR A 192 -9.61 3.34 8.59
CA THR A 192 -10.22 2.50 9.64
C THR A 192 -11.63 2.08 9.27
N ASP A 193 -12.46 3.03 8.84
CA ASP A 193 -13.85 2.76 8.42
C ASP A 193 -13.89 1.82 7.20
N ARG A 194 -12.97 2.00 6.26
CA ARG A 194 -12.84 1.11 5.10
C ARG A 194 -12.46 -0.30 5.49
N LEU A 195 -11.48 -0.47 6.38
CA LEU A 195 -11.06 -1.78 6.89
C LEU A 195 -12.20 -2.52 7.58
N ILE A 196 -12.98 -1.81 8.41
CA ILE A 196 -14.16 -2.36 9.06
C ILE A 196 -15.23 -2.76 8.04
N ALA A 197 -15.50 -1.90 7.07
CA ALA A 197 -16.46 -2.19 5.99
C ALA A 197 -16.05 -3.40 5.13
N GLN A 198 -14.75 -3.71 5.04
CA GLN A 198 -14.22 -4.92 4.40
C GLN A 198 -14.23 -6.15 5.30
N GLY A 199 -14.72 -6.05 6.52
CA GLY A 199 -14.88 -7.17 7.44
C GLY A 199 -13.73 -7.36 8.42
N ALA A 200 -12.87 -6.36 8.65
CA ALA A 200 -11.90 -6.43 9.73
C ALA A 200 -12.60 -6.70 11.07
N THR A 201 -12.11 -7.68 11.81
CA THR A 201 -12.67 -8.09 13.10
C THR A 201 -11.98 -7.45 14.29
N LEU A 202 -10.79 -6.88 14.07
CA LEU A 202 -10.00 -6.16 15.06
C LEU A 202 -9.19 -5.08 14.36
N VAL A 203 -9.16 -3.90 14.93
CA VAL A 203 -8.24 -2.80 14.58
C VAL A 203 -7.66 -2.26 15.88
N LEU A 204 -6.38 -2.56 16.16
CA LEU A 204 -5.68 -1.95 17.28
C LEU A 204 -5.17 -0.58 16.87
N ILE A 205 -5.39 0.39 17.73
CA ILE A 205 -4.92 1.77 17.58
C ILE A 205 -4.18 2.20 18.84
N GLY A 206 -3.25 3.14 18.69
CA GLY A 206 -2.54 3.71 19.81
C GLY A 206 -3.44 4.49 20.77
N PRO A 207 -3.10 4.53 22.06
CA PRO A 207 -3.89 5.28 23.05
C PRO A 207 -3.92 6.78 22.80
N ASN A 208 -2.92 7.32 22.07
CA ASN A 208 -2.77 8.75 21.77
C ASN A 208 -3.41 9.17 20.43
N LEU A 209 -4.04 8.23 19.71
CA LEU A 209 -4.74 8.50 18.45
C LEU A 209 -6.21 8.77 18.70
N ASP A 210 -6.75 9.81 18.05
CA ASP A 210 -8.18 10.14 18.11
C ASP A 210 -8.93 9.46 16.95
N ILE A 211 -8.99 8.13 16.99
CA ILE A 211 -9.70 7.27 16.04
C ILE A 211 -10.80 6.53 16.78
N THR A 212 -11.93 6.35 16.13
CA THR A 212 -13.13 5.72 16.71
C THR A 212 -13.65 4.59 15.83
N GLY A 213 -14.49 3.74 16.42
CA GLY A 213 -15.17 2.66 15.69
C GLY A 213 -16.01 1.81 16.62
N PRO A 214 -16.61 0.71 16.12
CA PRO A 214 -17.44 -0.18 16.93
C PRO A 214 -16.66 -0.75 18.12
N PRO A 215 -17.25 -0.74 19.31
CA PRO A 215 -16.64 -1.36 20.50
C PRO A 215 -16.28 -2.82 20.24
N GLY A 216 -15.08 -3.23 20.66
CA GLY A 216 -14.56 -4.58 20.46
C GLY A 216 -13.98 -4.84 19.06
N VAL A 217 -14.21 -3.96 18.08
CA VAL A 217 -13.55 -3.97 16.78
C VAL A 217 -12.40 -2.98 16.79
N VAL A 218 -12.64 -1.71 17.09
CA VAL A 218 -11.58 -0.73 17.29
C VAL A 218 -11.20 -0.69 18.76
N VAL A 219 -9.96 -1.06 19.06
CA VAL A 219 -9.47 -1.24 20.43
C VAL A 219 -8.18 -0.44 20.63
N ARG A 220 -8.12 0.37 21.69
CA ARG A 220 -6.90 1.07 22.06
C ARG A 220 -5.91 0.10 22.68
N TRP A 221 -4.69 0.09 22.14
CA TRP A 221 -3.66 -0.83 22.57
C TRP A 221 -2.29 -0.13 22.61
N PRO A 222 -1.46 -0.33 23.65
CA PRO A 222 -0.11 0.24 23.71
C PRO A 222 0.75 -0.14 22.49
N ASN A 223 1.70 0.71 22.14
CA ASN A 223 2.65 0.52 21.03
C ASN A 223 2.01 0.50 19.63
N HIS A 224 0.86 1.18 19.45
CA HIS A 224 0.17 1.32 18.16
C HIS A 224 -0.06 2.80 17.80
N ASP A 225 0.82 3.69 18.26
CA ASP A 225 0.71 5.14 17.97
C ASP A 225 1.24 5.53 16.57
N ASP A 226 1.85 4.61 15.85
CA ASP A 226 2.47 4.82 14.53
C ASP A 226 1.88 3.93 13.40
N HIS A 227 0.99 3.01 13.75
CA HIS A 227 0.34 2.10 12.80
C HIS A 227 -1.03 1.62 13.31
N LEU A 228 -1.85 1.10 12.39
CA LEU A 228 -3.03 0.29 12.68
C LEU A 228 -2.63 -1.18 12.58
N HIS A 229 -2.83 -1.98 13.63
CA HIS A 229 -2.79 -3.43 13.53
C HIS A 229 -4.18 -3.96 13.23
N VAL A 230 -4.34 -4.69 12.14
CA VAL A 230 -5.63 -5.09 11.59
C VAL A 230 -5.73 -6.60 11.45
N ARG A 231 -6.83 -7.17 11.91
CA ARG A 231 -7.15 -8.60 11.77
C ARG A 231 -8.37 -8.79 10.91
N PHE A 232 -8.24 -9.68 9.93
CA PHE A 232 -9.36 -10.17 9.13
C PHE A 232 -9.77 -11.58 9.57
N PRO A 233 -11.04 -11.98 9.34
CA PRO A 233 -11.47 -13.35 9.58
C PRO A 233 -10.82 -14.29 8.56
N ASP A 234 -10.79 -15.57 8.89
CA ASP A 234 -10.58 -16.61 7.91
C ASP A 234 -11.73 -16.67 6.90
N SER A 235 -11.50 -17.15 5.67
CA SER A 235 -12.46 -17.07 4.56
C SER A 235 -13.84 -17.65 4.87
N ASP A 236 -13.91 -18.67 5.73
CA ASP A 236 -15.15 -19.32 6.16
C ASP A 236 -15.51 -19.01 7.62
N GLY A 237 -14.73 -18.17 8.30
CA GLY A 237 -14.92 -17.87 9.72
C GLY A 237 -14.59 -19.02 10.66
N ARG A 238 -13.97 -20.09 10.17
CA ARG A 238 -13.57 -21.28 10.91
C ARG A 238 -12.07 -21.46 10.87
N ASN A 239 -11.52 -22.10 11.90
CA ASN A 239 -10.20 -22.69 11.86
C ASN A 239 -10.27 -24.08 11.22
N GLU A 240 -9.12 -24.72 10.93
CA GLU A 240 -9.08 -26.08 10.35
C GLU A 240 -9.81 -27.14 11.19
N ALA A 241 -9.98 -26.93 12.49
CA ALA A 241 -10.74 -27.82 13.36
C ALA A 241 -12.26 -27.69 13.14
N GLY A 242 -12.72 -26.79 12.25
CA GLY A 242 -14.14 -26.56 11.99
C GLY A 242 -14.88 -25.90 13.16
N GLU A 243 -14.15 -25.44 14.16
CA GLU A 243 -14.72 -24.72 15.29
C GLU A 243 -15.10 -23.31 14.85
N ALA A 244 -16.38 -22.94 15.06
CA ALA A 244 -16.80 -21.55 14.94
C ALA A 244 -15.92 -20.72 15.86
N ARG A 245 -15.26 -19.67 15.33
CA ARG A 245 -14.54 -18.74 16.19
C ARG A 245 -15.49 -18.35 17.32
N ARG A 246 -15.10 -18.61 18.54
CA ARG A 246 -15.78 -18.04 19.70
C ARG A 246 -15.56 -16.53 19.60
N GLY A 247 -16.48 -15.88 18.86
CA GLY A 247 -16.52 -14.44 18.76
C GLY A 247 -16.59 -13.86 20.15
N PHE A 248 -16.01 -12.70 20.35
CA PHE A 248 -16.35 -11.87 21.51
C PHE A 248 -17.88 -11.87 21.67
N PRO A 249 -18.41 -12.01 22.90
CA PRO A 249 -19.85 -12.10 23.11
C PRO A 249 -20.54 -10.92 22.44
N ARG A 250 -21.50 -11.21 21.56
CA ARG A 250 -22.32 -10.15 20.97
C ARG A 250 -22.97 -9.38 22.12
N PRO A 251 -22.94 -8.03 22.11
CA PRO A 251 -23.67 -7.28 23.11
C PRO A 251 -25.14 -7.68 23.01
N THR A 252 -25.68 -8.24 24.09
CA THR A 252 -27.11 -8.55 24.22
C THR A 252 -27.85 -7.23 24.14
N ARG A 253 -28.71 -7.08 23.12
CA ARG A 253 -29.66 -5.97 23.04
C ARG A 253 -30.58 -6.10 24.31
N ARG A 254 -30.55 -5.09 25.12
CA ARG A 254 -31.63 -4.76 26.06
C ARG A 254 -32.41 -3.58 25.51
#